data_fb8451838dd693a20cc3cce01597208f
#
_entry.id   fb8451838dd693a20cc3cce01597208f
#
_cell.length_a   1.000
_cell.length_b   1.000
_cell.length_c   1.000
_cell.angle_alpha   90.00
_cell.angle_beta   90.00
_cell.angle_gamma   90.00
#
_symmetry.space_group_name_H-M   'P 1'
#
loop_
_entity.id
_entity.type
_entity.pdbx_description
1 polymer ?
#
loop_
_entity_poly.entity_id
_entity_poly.type
_entity_poly.pdbx_seq_one_letter_code
_entity_poly.pdbx_strand_id
1 'polypeptide(L)'
;MSIRKVTSSVFQVGSIDWDRRLFDELIPLPDGTSYNAYVVKDEKTALIDTVDPTKTHELMAHLAHLNVSIDFIISNHAEQDHSGSIPAVLEAFHDCRLVTNPKCKTLLMEMLSIPEEKFMIVEDGDTLVLGEKTLEFIMAPWVHWPETMFTYLREEKVLFSCDFLGAHLATSDLFVEDMATVYHPAKRYYAEIMMPFRTSIRKHLQTLASMDIEIVAPSHGPLYKTPSLITGMYEEWVSDAVKNEVVLPFVSMHGSTRAMVDHFIGALIDRGITVKPFNLTTADIGELAMSLVDAATVVIASPTVLTGPHPHAVYAAYLVNALRPKCRFASIIGSYGWGGKMVELLKQSMQNLNVELLKPVLVKGHPTAEDYKLIDELANEIYKKHKELNL
;
A
#
# COMPACT_ATOMS: atom_id res chain seq x y z
N MET A 1 20.69 -5.43 -16.98
CA MET A 1 20.81 -4.67 -15.72
C MET A 1 22.06 -5.07 -14.97
N SER A 2 22.58 -4.22 -14.09
CA SER A 2 23.79 -4.53 -13.34
C SER A 2 23.42 -5.02 -11.94
N ILE A 3 24.08 -6.07 -11.49
CA ILE A 3 24.08 -6.47 -10.08
C ILE A 3 24.63 -5.31 -9.26
N ARG A 4 23.97 -4.95 -8.17
CA ARG A 4 24.35 -3.81 -7.33
C ARG A 4 24.80 -4.29 -5.96
N LYS A 5 26.00 -3.90 -5.55
CA LYS A 5 26.54 -4.26 -4.24
C LYS A 5 25.93 -3.36 -3.17
N VAL A 6 25.26 -3.98 -2.19
CA VAL A 6 24.62 -3.30 -1.06
C VAL A 6 25.62 -3.15 0.09
N THR A 7 26.23 -4.27 0.50
CA THR A 7 27.23 -4.33 1.57
C THR A 7 28.41 -5.21 1.14
N SER A 8 29.26 -5.65 2.07
CA SER A 8 30.37 -6.56 1.76
C SER A 8 29.90 -7.92 1.23
N SER A 9 28.79 -8.45 1.77
CA SER A 9 28.24 -9.77 1.43
C SER A 9 26.89 -9.73 0.73
N VAL A 10 26.19 -8.59 0.69
CA VAL A 10 24.83 -8.45 0.13
C VAL A 10 24.86 -7.82 -1.26
N PHE A 11 24.19 -8.48 -2.21
CA PHE A 11 24.07 -8.04 -3.60
C PHE A 11 22.59 -8.00 -3.99
N GLN A 12 22.12 -6.89 -4.52
CA GLN A 12 20.80 -6.81 -5.14
C GLN A 12 20.86 -7.42 -6.53
N VAL A 13 19.99 -8.41 -6.79
CA VAL A 13 19.92 -9.20 -8.04
C VAL A 13 18.53 -9.15 -8.68
N GLY A 14 17.63 -8.36 -8.15
CA GLY A 14 16.26 -8.19 -8.64
C GLY A 14 16.18 -7.46 -9.99
N SER A 15 15.00 -7.02 -10.35
CA SER A 15 14.69 -6.37 -11.61
C SER A 15 13.98 -5.03 -11.42
N ILE A 16 14.24 -4.05 -12.30
CA ILE A 16 13.50 -2.78 -12.35
C ILE A 16 12.55 -2.84 -13.53
N ASP A 17 11.28 -2.59 -13.29
CA ASP A 17 10.24 -2.56 -14.32
C ASP A 17 9.77 -1.13 -14.57
N TRP A 18 10.44 -0.46 -15.50
CA TRP A 18 10.19 0.92 -15.90
C TRP A 18 8.82 1.12 -16.56
N ASP A 19 8.28 0.06 -17.15
CA ASP A 19 7.08 0.12 -17.98
C ASP A 19 5.84 -0.49 -17.32
N ARG A 20 5.96 -1.05 -16.13
CA ARG A 20 4.79 -1.53 -15.38
C ARG A 20 3.90 -0.36 -15.01
N ARG A 21 2.61 -0.41 -15.42
CA ARG A 21 1.64 0.67 -15.17
C ARG A 21 0.44 0.26 -14.37
N LEU A 22 0.29 -1.04 -14.14
CA LEU A 22 -0.80 -1.60 -13.37
C LEU A 22 -0.29 -2.82 -12.60
N PHE A 23 -0.60 -2.90 -11.31
CA PHE A 23 -0.32 -4.03 -10.44
C PHE A 23 -1.65 -4.65 -10.00
N ASP A 24 -1.73 -5.98 -9.95
CA ASP A 24 -2.93 -6.75 -9.60
C ASP A 24 -4.20 -6.36 -10.40
N GLU A 25 -4.05 -5.91 -11.63
CA GLU A 25 -5.14 -5.39 -12.47
C GLU A 25 -5.97 -4.29 -11.76
N LEU A 26 -5.44 -3.66 -10.74
CA LEU A 26 -6.15 -2.74 -9.85
C LEU A 26 -5.37 -1.46 -9.53
N ILE A 27 -4.08 -1.58 -9.19
CA ILE A 27 -3.27 -0.50 -8.61
C ILE A 27 -2.46 0.20 -9.70
N PRO A 28 -2.74 1.50 -9.98
CA PRO A 28 -1.96 2.25 -10.96
C PRO A 28 -0.52 2.49 -10.48
N LEU A 29 0.45 2.26 -11.36
CA LEU A 29 1.88 2.45 -11.11
C LEU A 29 2.45 3.55 -12.03
N PRO A 30 2.22 4.84 -11.73
CA PRO A 30 2.69 5.93 -12.60
C PRO A 30 4.22 5.95 -12.72
N ASP A 31 4.92 5.54 -11.66
CA ASP A 31 6.38 5.59 -11.55
C ASP A 31 7.06 4.24 -11.82
N GLY A 32 6.32 3.25 -12.36
CA GLY A 32 6.82 1.89 -12.53
C GLY A 32 7.03 1.18 -11.19
N THR A 33 7.86 0.14 -11.17
CA THR A 33 8.21 -0.58 -9.93
C THR A 33 9.59 -1.24 -10.04
N SER A 34 10.05 -1.85 -8.95
CA SER A 34 11.12 -2.84 -8.94
C SER A 34 10.69 -4.07 -8.18
N TYR A 35 11.26 -5.21 -8.52
CA TYR A 35 11.14 -6.47 -7.80
C TYR A 35 12.52 -6.77 -7.24
N ASN A 36 12.74 -6.40 -5.99
CA ASN A 36 14.05 -6.55 -5.37
C ASN A 36 14.22 -7.94 -4.81
N ALA A 37 15.29 -8.59 -5.21
CA ALA A 37 15.78 -9.83 -4.65
C ALA A 37 17.25 -9.66 -4.26
N TYR A 38 17.71 -10.37 -3.23
CA TYR A 38 19.04 -10.14 -2.70
C TYR A 38 19.79 -11.45 -2.51
N VAL A 39 21.08 -11.48 -2.86
CA VAL A 39 21.97 -12.59 -2.55
C VAL A 39 22.83 -12.21 -1.35
N VAL A 40 22.81 -13.04 -0.31
CA VAL A 40 23.74 -12.97 0.82
C VAL A 40 24.78 -14.06 0.63
N LYS A 41 26.04 -13.64 0.41
CA LYS A 41 27.18 -14.53 0.16
C LYS A 41 27.98 -14.78 1.43
N ASP A 42 28.15 -16.05 1.76
CA ASP A 42 29.02 -16.53 2.82
C ASP A 42 29.50 -17.93 2.46
N GLU A 43 29.88 -18.81 3.41
CA GLU A 43 30.18 -20.23 3.17
C GLU A 43 29.00 -20.92 2.46
N LYS A 44 27.77 -20.58 2.89
CA LYS A 44 26.53 -20.87 2.18
C LYS A 44 25.93 -19.60 1.64
N THR A 45 25.22 -19.71 0.52
CA THR A 45 24.60 -18.57 -0.13
C THR A 45 23.08 -18.62 0.00
N ALA A 46 22.49 -17.52 0.47
CA ALA A 46 21.04 -17.35 0.53
C ALA A 46 20.56 -16.34 -0.52
N LEU A 47 19.47 -16.68 -1.21
CA LEU A 47 18.69 -15.77 -2.04
C LEU A 47 17.46 -15.32 -1.23
N ILE A 48 17.36 -14.03 -0.96
CA ILE A 48 16.22 -13.43 -0.25
C ILE A 48 15.20 -12.96 -1.27
N ASP A 49 14.04 -13.59 -1.26
CA ASP A 49 12.94 -13.44 -2.21
C ASP A 49 13.37 -13.66 -3.68
N THR A 50 12.43 -13.63 -4.60
CA THR A 50 12.67 -13.70 -6.04
C THR A 50 11.98 -12.49 -6.71
N VAL A 51 11.56 -12.62 -7.95
CA VAL A 51 10.95 -11.55 -8.74
C VAL A 51 9.65 -12.04 -9.39
N ASP A 52 8.87 -11.09 -9.90
CA ASP A 52 7.70 -11.36 -10.75
C ASP A 52 8.04 -12.36 -11.86
N PRO A 53 7.16 -13.30 -12.20
CA PRO A 53 7.41 -14.33 -13.23
C PRO A 53 7.87 -13.76 -14.58
N THR A 54 7.42 -12.56 -14.93
CA THR A 54 7.82 -11.88 -16.19
C THR A 54 9.28 -11.45 -16.19
N LYS A 55 9.93 -11.40 -15.02
CA LYS A 55 11.32 -10.99 -14.82
C LYS A 55 12.25 -12.15 -14.44
N THR A 56 11.76 -13.39 -14.45
CA THR A 56 12.56 -14.61 -14.10
C THR A 56 13.87 -14.66 -14.85
N HIS A 57 13.87 -14.37 -16.15
CA HIS A 57 15.08 -14.45 -16.98
C HIS A 57 16.16 -13.45 -16.55
N GLU A 58 15.76 -12.25 -16.05
CA GLU A 58 16.70 -11.25 -15.54
C GLU A 58 17.34 -11.73 -14.24
N LEU A 59 16.55 -12.26 -13.31
CA LEU A 59 17.05 -12.86 -12.06
C LEU A 59 18.05 -13.97 -12.34
N MET A 60 17.69 -14.93 -13.21
CA MET A 60 18.57 -16.07 -13.55
C MET A 60 19.88 -15.61 -14.22
N ALA A 61 19.82 -14.60 -15.09
CA ALA A 61 21.01 -14.00 -15.69
C ALA A 61 21.93 -13.34 -14.63
N HIS A 62 21.35 -12.66 -13.63
CA HIS A 62 22.09 -12.04 -12.53
C HIS A 62 22.76 -13.11 -11.65
N LEU A 63 22.06 -14.19 -11.28
CA LEU A 63 22.62 -15.29 -10.49
C LEU A 63 23.78 -15.96 -11.24
N ALA A 64 23.62 -16.22 -12.54
CA ALA A 64 24.69 -16.75 -13.37
C ALA A 64 25.91 -15.83 -13.46
N HIS A 65 25.69 -14.50 -13.59
CA HIS A 65 26.77 -13.52 -13.63
C HIS A 65 27.54 -13.40 -12.29
N LEU A 66 26.82 -13.54 -11.16
CA LEU A 66 27.45 -13.59 -9.82
C LEU A 66 28.27 -14.85 -9.62
N ASN A 67 28.07 -15.86 -10.47
CA ASN A 67 28.72 -17.17 -10.40
C ASN A 67 28.61 -17.79 -9.00
N VAL A 68 27.37 -17.86 -8.47
CA VAL A 68 27.06 -18.41 -7.16
C VAL A 68 26.24 -19.68 -7.28
N SER A 69 26.40 -20.60 -6.31
CA SER A 69 25.44 -21.66 -6.04
C SER A 69 24.49 -21.16 -4.95
N ILE A 70 23.21 -21.43 -5.07
CA ILE A 70 22.20 -21.05 -4.07
C ILE A 70 21.93 -22.26 -3.18
N ASP A 71 22.22 -22.14 -1.88
CA ASP A 71 21.93 -23.17 -0.87
C ASP A 71 20.54 -23.01 -0.28
N PHE A 72 20.08 -21.75 -0.13
CA PHE A 72 18.79 -21.40 0.44
C PHE A 72 18.09 -20.33 -0.37
N ILE A 73 16.79 -20.51 -0.59
CA ILE A 73 15.88 -19.42 -0.96
C ILE A 73 15.11 -19.07 0.30
N ILE A 74 15.10 -17.80 0.69
CA ILE A 74 14.28 -17.30 1.78
C ILE A 74 13.05 -16.65 1.14
N SER A 75 11.86 -17.17 1.42
CA SER A 75 10.61 -16.53 0.95
C SER A 75 9.95 -15.83 2.13
N ASN A 76 10.04 -14.49 2.14
CA ASN A 76 9.43 -13.64 3.15
C ASN A 76 7.92 -13.52 2.96
N HIS A 77 7.43 -13.72 1.72
CA HIS A 77 6.05 -13.51 1.31
C HIS A 77 5.69 -14.44 0.14
N ALA A 78 4.43 -14.86 0.08
CA ALA A 78 3.97 -15.81 -0.94
C ALA A 78 3.46 -15.16 -2.23
N GLU A 79 3.23 -13.85 -2.25
CA GLU A 79 2.73 -13.16 -3.45
C GLU A 79 3.67 -13.35 -4.63
N GLN A 80 3.11 -13.49 -5.85
CA GLN A 80 3.88 -14.01 -6.97
C GLN A 80 4.94 -13.06 -7.52
N ASP A 81 4.86 -11.79 -7.24
CA ASP A 81 5.90 -10.82 -7.60
C ASP A 81 7.17 -10.92 -6.72
N HIS A 82 7.09 -11.70 -5.61
CA HIS A 82 8.24 -12.09 -4.78
C HIS A 82 8.56 -13.57 -4.91
N SER A 83 7.56 -14.40 -5.14
CA SER A 83 7.70 -15.87 -5.10
C SER A 83 7.64 -16.54 -6.47
N GLY A 84 7.12 -15.87 -7.48
CA GLY A 84 6.77 -16.48 -8.76
C GLY A 84 7.94 -17.07 -9.55
N SER A 85 9.17 -16.61 -9.28
CA SER A 85 10.39 -17.15 -9.89
C SER A 85 11.04 -18.28 -9.06
N ILE A 86 10.53 -18.63 -7.87
CA ILE A 86 11.06 -19.71 -7.03
C ILE A 86 11.17 -21.06 -7.78
N PRO A 87 10.16 -21.50 -8.56
CA PRO A 87 10.26 -22.76 -9.28
C PRO A 87 11.46 -22.84 -10.22
N ALA A 88 11.75 -21.75 -10.94
CA ALA A 88 12.90 -21.69 -11.86
C ALA A 88 14.25 -21.73 -11.11
N VAL A 89 14.33 -21.10 -9.94
CA VAL A 89 15.54 -21.16 -9.10
C VAL A 89 15.74 -22.58 -8.54
N LEU A 90 14.67 -23.23 -8.05
CA LEU A 90 14.73 -24.61 -7.54
C LEU A 90 15.08 -25.64 -8.65
N GLU A 91 14.68 -25.37 -9.89
CA GLU A 91 15.07 -26.17 -11.04
C GLU A 91 16.56 -26.01 -11.38
N ALA A 92 17.08 -24.79 -11.30
CA ALA A 92 18.50 -24.52 -11.58
C ALA A 92 19.44 -24.97 -10.45
N PHE A 93 18.99 -24.94 -9.20
CA PHE A 93 19.75 -25.29 -8.00
C PHE A 93 19.04 -26.43 -7.25
N HIS A 94 19.19 -27.67 -7.72
CA HIS A 94 18.43 -28.83 -7.25
C HIS A 94 18.58 -29.14 -5.75
N ASP A 95 19.74 -28.84 -5.16
CA ASP A 95 20.01 -29.07 -3.72
C ASP A 95 19.53 -27.93 -2.83
N CYS A 96 19.03 -26.87 -3.42
CA CYS A 96 18.53 -25.69 -2.71
C CYS A 96 17.30 -26.02 -1.85
N ARG A 97 17.24 -25.44 -0.64
CA ARG A 97 16.10 -25.53 0.28
C ARG A 97 15.35 -24.19 0.31
N LEU A 98 14.02 -24.28 0.36
CA LEU A 98 13.15 -23.12 0.48
C LEU A 98 12.79 -22.89 1.95
N VAL A 99 13.29 -21.82 2.52
CA VAL A 99 13.12 -21.42 3.94
C VAL A 99 11.96 -20.44 4.04
N THR A 100 10.96 -20.78 4.83
CA THR A 100 9.81 -19.93 5.07
C THR A 100 9.01 -20.41 6.28
N ASN A 101 7.96 -19.66 6.68
CA ASN A 101 7.10 -20.08 7.79
C ASN A 101 5.97 -21.04 7.35
N PRO A 102 5.25 -21.68 8.31
CA PRO A 102 4.24 -22.70 7.98
C PRO A 102 3.10 -22.20 7.09
N LYS A 103 2.66 -20.95 7.27
CA LYS A 103 1.56 -20.38 6.47
C LYS A 103 1.99 -20.10 5.03
N CYS A 104 3.16 -19.49 4.88
CA CYS A 104 3.74 -19.21 3.57
C CYS A 104 4.00 -20.52 2.80
N LYS A 105 4.53 -21.58 3.46
CA LYS A 105 4.65 -22.91 2.87
C LYS A 105 3.34 -23.39 2.24
N THR A 106 2.22 -23.28 3.00
CA THR A 106 0.92 -23.74 2.50
C THR A 106 0.53 -22.99 1.22
N LEU A 107 0.67 -21.66 1.22
CA LEU A 107 0.36 -20.84 0.05
C LEU A 107 1.26 -21.16 -1.15
N LEU A 108 2.57 -21.30 -0.93
CA LEU A 108 3.52 -21.63 -2.01
C LEU A 108 3.29 -23.02 -2.61
N MET A 109 2.87 -23.99 -1.80
CA MET A 109 2.47 -25.31 -2.30
C MET A 109 1.20 -25.21 -3.16
N GLU A 110 0.22 -24.43 -2.73
CA GLU A 110 -1.05 -24.25 -3.44
C GLU A 110 -0.90 -23.42 -4.72
N MET A 111 -0.15 -22.33 -4.67
CA MET A 111 -0.02 -21.37 -5.77
C MET A 111 1.03 -21.75 -6.81
N LEU A 112 2.15 -22.37 -6.37
CA LEU A 112 3.31 -22.66 -7.23
C LEU A 112 3.61 -24.15 -7.35
N SER A 113 2.82 -25.02 -6.71
CA SER A 113 3.00 -26.47 -6.74
C SER A 113 4.40 -26.94 -6.30
N ILE A 114 5.02 -26.22 -5.35
CA ILE A 114 6.36 -26.56 -4.84
C ILE A 114 6.27 -27.83 -3.97
N PRO A 115 7.11 -28.85 -4.21
CA PRO A 115 7.10 -30.09 -3.43
C PRO A 115 7.43 -29.88 -1.96
N GLU A 116 6.75 -30.62 -1.08
CA GLU A 116 6.88 -30.46 0.39
C GLU A 116 8.30 -30.66 0.90
N GLU A 117 9.04 -31.59 0.32
CA GLU A 117 10.42 -31.92 0.70
C GLU A 117 11.43 -30.78 0.45
N LYS A 118 11.07 -29.79 -0.37
CA LYS A 118 11.94 -28.64 -0.60
C LYS A 118 11.95 -27.66 0.58
N PHE A 119 10.92 -27.68 1.42
CA PHE A 119 10.78 -26.69 2.49
C PHE A 119 11.65 -26.97 3.72
N MET A 120 12.14 -25.88 4.30
CA MET A 120 12.68 -25.78 5.64
C MET A 120 11.86 -24.73 6.39
N ILE A 121 11.22 -25.13 7.47
CA ILE A 121 10.29 -24.28 8.20
C ILE A 121 11.02 -23.54 9.33
N VAL A 122 10.69 -22.27 9.47
CA VAL A 122 11.19 -21.38 10.53
C VAL A 122 10.04 -20.72 11.27
N GLU A 123 10.29 -20.36 12.52
CA GLU A 123 9.39 -19.65 13.40
C GLU A 123 10.00 -18.31 13.82
N ASP A 124 9.24 -17.50 14.59
CA ASP A 124 9.69 -16.19 15.05
C ASP A 124 10.93 -16.28 15.94
N GLY A 125 11.98 -15.54 15.58
CA GLY A 125 13.26 -15.56 16.29
C GLY A 125 14.21 -16.70 15.91
N ASP A 126 13.79 -17.63 15.03
CA ASP A 126 14.70 -18.65 14.50
C ASP A 126 15.83 -18.02 13.69
N THR A 127 16.94 -18.75 13.59
CA THR A 127 18.14 -18.29 12.88
C THR A 127 18.66 -19.33 11.92
N LEU A 128 19.24 -18.84 10.82
CA LEU A 128 19.97 -19.65 9.82
C LEU A 128 21.41 -19.16 9.71
N VAL A 129 22.36 -20.01 10.08
CA VAL A 129 23.81 -19.71 9.98
C VAL A 129 24.29 -20.07 8.58
N LEU A 130 24.91 -19.11 7.89
CA LEU A 130 25.47 -19.29 6.55
C LEU A 130 26.99 -19.55 6.57
N GLY A 131 27.63 -19.32 7.70
CA GLY A 131 29.07 -19.39 7.95
C GLY A 131 29.42 -18.34 9.03
N GLU A 132 29.97 -17.21 8.63
CA GLU A 132 30.19 -16.05 9.50
C GLU A 132 28.94 -15.15 9.62
N LYS A 133 27.93 -15.36 8.79
CA LYS A 133 26.71 -14.57 8.73
C LYS A 133 25.52 -15.34 9.27
N THR A 134 24.62 -14.64 9.93
CA THR A 134 23.42 -15.19 10.55
C THR A 134 22.18 -14.43 10.08
N LEU A 135 21.27 -15.14 9.46
CA LEU A 135 19.92 -14.64 9.17
C LEU A 135 18.99 -14.93 10.35
N GLU A 136 18.27 -13.93 10.81
CA GLU A 136 17.22 -14.07 11.83
C GLU A 136 15.86 -13.80 11.18
N PHE A 137 14.85 -14.63 11.52
CA PHE A 137 13.51 -14.51 10.97
C PHE A 137 12.56 -13.88 11.97
N ILE A 138 11.79 -12.89 11.53
CA ILE A 138 10.89 -12.10 12.35
C ILE A 138 9.50 -12.17 11.72
N MET A 139 8.54 -12.78 12.41
CA MET A 139 7.18 -12.88 11.88
C MET A 139 6.50 -11.51 11.88
N ALA A 140 6.01 -11.11 10.72
CA ALA A 140 5.40 -9.81 10.48
C ALA A 140 4.01 -9.93 9.84
N PRO A 141 3.07 -10.66 10.45
CA PRO A 141 1.75 -10.90 9.86
C PRO A 141 1.00 -9.59 9.61
N TRP A 142 0.27 -9.56 8.46
CA TRP A 142 -0.57 -8.44 8.04
C TRP A 142 0.20 -7.16 7.64
N VAL A 143 1.41 -7.37 7.07
CA VAL A 143 2.10 -6.34 6.32
C VAL A 143 2.62 -6.88 4.96
N HIS A 144 1.75 -7.23 3.94
CA HIS A 144 0.29 -6.98 4.08
C HIS A 144 -0.51 -8.30 4.17
N TRP A 145 0.08 -9.46 3.91
CA TRP A 145 -0.56 -10.77 4.03
C TRP A 145 -0.30 -11.42 5.40
N PRO A 146 -1.12 -12.46 5.79
CA PRO A 146 -1.06 -13.04 7.14
C PRO A 146 0.21 -13.86 7.43
N GLU A 147 0.99 -14.20 6.41
CA GLU A 147 2.20 -15.03 6.50
C GLU A 147 3.50 -14.24 6.34
N THR A 148 3.44 -12.94 6.07
CA THR A 148 4.64 -12.12 5.85
C THR A 148 5.63 -12.25 7.02
N MET A 149 6.92 -12.35 6.69
CA MET A 149 8.01 -12.28 7.65
C MET A 149 9.10 -11.32 7.13
N PHE A 150 9.98 -10.90 8.02
CA PHE A 150 11.21 -10.18 7.68
C PHE A 150 12.40 -11.09 7.90
N THR A 151 13.46 -10.84 7.16
CA THR A 151 14.76 -11.47 7.37
C THR A 151 15.79 -10.42 7.77
N TYR A 152 16.50 -10.63 8.88
CA TYR A 152 17.50 -9.70 9.39
C TYR A 152 18.88 -10.32 9.36
N LEU A 153 19.82 -9.68 8.66
CA LEU A 153 21.24 -10.05 8.63
C LEU A 153 21.95 -9.34 9.76
N ARG A 154 22.29 -10.06 10.82
CA ARG A 154 22.78 -9.51 12.10
C ARG A 154 24.09 -8.75 11.96
N GLU A 155 25.08 -9.37 11.30
CA GLU A 155 26.47 -8.85 11.26
C GLU A 155 26.59 -7.59 10.39
N GLU A 156 25.70 -7.39 9.44
CA GLU A 156 25.69 -6.21 8.57
C GLU A 156 24.47 -5.31 8.79
N LYS A 157 23.63 -5.65 9.79
CA LYS A 157 22.46 -4.88 10.24
C LYS A 157 21.51 -4.50 9.10
N VAL A 158 21.31 -5.44 8.17
CA VAL A 158 20.42 -5.28 7.02
C VAL A 158 19.09 -5.95 7.31
N LEU A 159 18.01 -5.19 7.26
CA LEU A 159 16.65 -5.70 7.32
C LEU A 159 16.08 -5.85 5.91
N PHE A 160 15.81 -7.08 5.49
CA PHE A 160 15.01 -7.38 4.32
C PHE A 160 13.54 -7.39 4.73
N SER A 161 12.88 -6.26 4.50
CA SER A 161 11.54 -5.98 5.03
C SER A 161 10.40 -6.45 4.13
N CYS A 162 10.71 -7.14 3.04
CA CYS A 162 9.74 -7.50 2.02
C CYS A 162 8.95 -6.26 1.55
N ASP A 163 7.65 -6.34 1.44
CA ASP A 163 6.79 -5.22 1.06
C ASP A 163 6.79 -4.05 2.05
N PHE A 164 7.00 -4.37 3.32
CA PHE A 164 6.95 -3.34 4.35
C PHE A 164 8.04 -2.29 4.14
N LEU A 165 7.66 -1.02 4.21
CA LEU A 165 8.52 0.14 3.96
C LEU A 165 8.95 0.32 2.49
N GLY A 166 8.35 -0.43 1.56
CA GLY A 166 8.60 -0.33 0.12
C GLY A 166 7.90 0.85 -0.56
N ALA A 167 8.18 1.01 -1.84
CA ALA A 167 7.55 1.98 -2.72
C ALA A 167 7.54 1.46 -4.17
N HIS A 168 6.41 1.52 -4.86
CA HIS A 168 6.39 1.28 -6.30
C HIS A 168 7.06 2.46 -7.02
N LEU A 169 8.35 2.31 -7.25
CA LEU A 169 9.19 3.29 -7.90
C LEU A 169 10.30 2.58 -8.70
N ALA A 170 10.28 2.74 -10.00
CA ALA A 170 11.41 2.39 -10.84
C ALA A 170 12.47 3.49 -10.72
N THR A 171 13.68 3.13 -10.32
CA THR A 171 14.79 4.06 -10.18
C THR A 171 16.13 3.38 -10.47
N SER A 172 17.09 4.15 -11.00
CA SER A 172 18.48 3.70 -11.11
C SER A 172 19.25 3.78 -9.79
N ASP A 173 18.71 4.49 -8.80
CA ASP A 173 19.38 4.69 -7.52
C ASP A 173 19.19 3.45 -6.65
N LEU A 174 20.29 2.93 -6.12
CA LEU A 174 20.25 1.80 -5.19
C LEU A 174 19.71 2.22 -3.83
N PHE A 175 20.12 3.38 -3.37
CA PHE A 175 19.74 3.96 -2.10
C PHE A 175 18.97 5.26 -2.33
N VAL A 176 18.11 5.59 -1.38
CA VAL A 176 17.44 6.88 -1.36
C VAL A 176 18.48 7.98 -1.12
N GLU A 177 18.64 8.86 -2.10
CA GLU A 177 19.52 10.03 -2.01
C GLU A 177 18.72 11.28 -1.60
N ASP A 178 17.48 11.42 -2.08
CA ASP A 178 16.56 12.50 -1.73
C ASP A 178 15.19 11.95 -1.38
N MET A 179 14.77 12.17 -0.13
CA MET A 179 13.44 11.72 0.33
C MET A 179 12.28 12.37 -0.42
N ALA A 180 12.46 13.53 -1.04
CA ALA A 180 11.41 14.16 -1.84
C ALA A 180 11.00 13.30 -3.04
N THR A 181 11.93 12.55 -3.62
CA THR A 181 11.66 11.67 -4.77
C THR A 181 10.91 10.40 -4.38
N VAL A 182 11.02 9.96 -3.12
CA VAL A 182 10.44 8.70 -2.63
C VAL A 182 9.17 8.93 -1.81
N TYR A 183 8.97 10.12 -1.23
CA TYR A 183 7.83 10.41 -0.36
C TYR A 183 6.48 10.10 -1.01
N HIS A 184 6.28 10.57 -2.23
CA HIS A 184 5.01 10.39 -2.94
C HIS A 184 4.78 8.91 -3.33
N PRO A 185 5.72 8.20 -3.99
CA PRO A 185 5.58 6.77 -4.27
C PRO A 185 5.40 5.91 -3.01
N ALA A 186 6.12 6.19 -1.92
CA ALA A 186 5.99 5.45 -0.66
C ALA A 186 4.64 5.71 0.02
N LYS A 187 4.15 6.95 0.02
CA LYS A 187 2.82 7.27 0.56
C LYS A 187 1.71 6.63 -0.27
N ARG A 188 1.87 6.59 -1.59
CA ARG A 188 0.95 5.92 -2.49
C ARG A 188 0.90 4.42 -2.21
N TYR A 189 2.06 3.78 -2.11
CA TYR A 189 2.19 2.37 -1.74
C TYR A 189 1.52 2.06 -0.39
N TYR A 190 1.80 2.88 0.62
CA TYR A 190 1.12 2.78 1.92
C TYR A 190 -0.40 2.88 1.79
N ALA A 191 -0.89 3.88 1.06
CA ALA A 191 -2.32 4.16 0.94
C ALA A 191 -3.08 3.04 0.22
N GLU A 192 -2.50 2.49 -0.85
CA GLU A 192 -3.13 1.50 -1.71
C GLU A 192 -3.07 0.08 -1.14
N ILE A 193 -2.01 -0.26 -0.39
CA ILE A 193 -1.71 -1.64 0.04
C ILE A 193 -1.70 -1.79 1.56
N MET A 194 -1.02 -0.90 2.28
CA MET A 194 -0.71 -1.05 3.70
C MET A 194 -1.74 -0.44 4.66
N MET A 195 -2.48 0.58 4.23
CA MET A 195 -3.38 1.37 5.10
C MET A 195 -4.44 0.55 5.84
N PRO A 196 -5.04 -0.52 5.28
CA PRO A 196 -6.00 -1.36 6.00
C PRO A 196 -5.42 -2.03 7.26
N PHE A 197 -4.11 -2.22 7.29
CA PHE A 197 -3.40 -2.96 8.33
C PHE A 197 -2.71 -2.07 9.37
N ARG A 198 -3.13 -0.83 9.49
CA ARG A 198 -2.56 0.20 10.37
C ARG A 198 -2.21 -0.28 11.78
N THR A 199 -3.07 -1.10 12.38
CA THR A 199 -2.83 -1.64 13.74
C THR A 199 -1.65 -2.61 13.79
N SER A 200 -1.50 -3.47 12.77
CA SER A 200 -0.38 -4.39 12.67
C SER A 200 0.92 -3.64 12.40
N ILE A 201 0.87 -2.67 11.49
CA ILE A 201 2.02 -1.80 11.17
C ILE A 201 2.57 -1.11 12.43
N ARG A 202 1.72 -0.56 13.30
CA ARG A 202 2.17 0.05 14.58
C ARG A 202 2.97 -0.91 15.44
N LYS A 203 2.56 -2.18 15.51
CA LYS A 203 3.29 -3.20 16.28
C LYS A 203 4.64 -3.51 15.66
N HIS A 204 4.69 -3.66 14.33
CA HIS A 204 5.93 -3.95 13.63
C HIS A 204 6.91 -2.78 13.69
N LEU A 205 6.46 -1.53 13.61
CA LEU A 205 7.32 -0.35 13.83
C LEU A 205 7.92 -0.37 15.24
N GLN A 206 7.17 -0.75 16.28
CA GLN A 206 7.69 -0.89 17.65
C GLN A 206 8.75 -1.98 17.75
N THR A 207 8.56 -3.12 17.05
CA THR A 207 9.56 -4.18 16.97
C THR A 207 10.83 -3.67 16.31
N LEU A 208 10.73 -3.02 15.13
CA LEU A 208 11.88 -2.48 14.41
C LEU A 208 12.62 -1.40 15.20
N ALA A 209 11.92 -0.57 15.97
CA ALA A 209 12.53 0.46 16.82
C ALA A 209 13.43 -0.12 17.93
N SER A 210 13.27 -1.39 18.29
CA SER A 210 14.12 -2.09 19.27
C SER A 210 15.35 -2.77 18.65
N MET A 211 15.47 -2.77 17.33
CA MET A 211 16.53 -3.44 16.58
C MET A 211 17.61 -2.44 16.12
N ASP A 212 18.83 -2.92 15.99
CA ASP A 212 19.95 -2.14 15.47
C ASP A 212 20.04 -2.31 13.94
N ILE A 213 19.22 -1.54 13.20
CA ILE A 213 19.10 -1.61 11.74
C ILE A 213 19.85 -0.43 11.12
N GLU A 214 20.82 -0.72 10.24
CA GLU A 214 21.55 0.30 9.47
C GLU A 214 20.99 0.45 8.04
N ILE A 215 20.49 -0.64 7.45
CA ILE A 215 19.92 -0.63 6.10
C ILE A 215 18.55 -1.31 6.13
N VAL A 216 17.55 -0.66 5.55
CA VAL A 216 16.29 -1.31 5.16
C VAL A 216 16.33 -1.60 3.67
N ALA A 217 16.12 -2.87 3.32
CA ALA A 217 16.15 -3.41 1.96
C ALA A 217 14.78 -4.01 1.60
N PRO A 218 13.82 -3.17 1.14
CA PRO A 218 12.47 -3.60 0.78
C PRO A 218 12.44 -4.33 -0.56
N SER A 219 11.34 -5.01 -0.84
CA SER A 219 11.12 -5.69 -2.12
C SER A 219 10.74 -4.77 -3.27
N HIS A 220 10.35 -3.53 -3.00
CA HIS A 220 10.03 -2.52 -4.02
C HIS A 220 10.70 -1.18 -3.72
N GLY A 221 11.20 -0.53 -4.78
CA GLY A 221 11.85 0.78 -4.72
C GLY A 221 13.29 0.74 -4.22
N PRO A 222 13.88 1.90 -3.91
CA PRO A 222 15.25 2.00 -3.43
C PRO A 222 15.38 1.61 -1.94
N LEU A 223 16.62 1.29 -1.53
CA LEU A 223 16.97 0.94 -0.16
C LEU A 223 17.19 2.21 0.71
N TYR A 224 17.08 2.05 2.02
CA TYR A 224 17.27 3.17 2.97
C TYR A 224 18.49 2.94 3.86
N LYS A 225 19.50 3.82 3.78
CA LYS A 225 20.67 3.88 4.70
C LYS A 225 20.33 4.59 6.01
N THR A 226 19.20 5.25 6.08
CA THR A 226 18.71 5.94 7.27
C THR A 226 17.28 5.46 7.52
N PRO A 227 17.11 4.30 8.20
CA PRO A 227 15.81 3.69 8.43
C PRO A 227 14.75 4.63 9.02
N SER A 228 15.18 5.55 9.91
CA SER A 228 14.29 6.51 10.57
C SER A 228 13.55 7.45 9.61
N LEU A 229 14.04 7.64 8.38
CA LEU A 229 13.37 8.47 7.39
C LEU A 229 12.04 7.83 6.96
N ILE A 230 12.07 6.56 6.60
CA ILE A 230 10.86 5.86 6.15
C ILE A 230 9.98 5.43 7.34
N THR A 231 10.57 4.95 8.44
CA THR A 231 9.77 4.57 9.62
C THR A 231 9.06 5.77 10.23
N GLY A 232 9.68 6.95 10.26
CA GLY A 232 9.03 8.19 10.73
C GLY A 232 7.84 8.62 9.87
N MET A 233 7.89 8.41 8.54
CA MET A 233 6.74 8.63 7.66
C MET A 233 5.61 7.65 7.99
N TYR A 234 5.91 6.37 8.14
CA TYR A 234 4.93 5.36 8.52
C TYR A 234 4.31 5.65 9.89
N GLU A 235 5.09 6.11 10.88
CA GLU A 235 4.58 6.55 12.19
C GLU A 235 3.56 7.68 12.08
N GLU A 236 3.82 8.68 11.20
CA GLU A 236 2.85 9.73 10.89
C GLU A 236 1.58 9.15 10.26
N TRP A 237 1.72 8.34 9.21
CA TRP A 237 0.59 7.82 8.45
C TRP A 237 -0.29 6.88 9.28
N VAL A 238 0.30 6.05 10.15
CA VAL A 238 -0.46 5.15 11.04
C VAL A 238 -0.98 5.83 12.30
N SER A 239 -0.58 7.07 12.59
CA SER A 239 -1.05 7.81 13.75
C SER A 239 -2.57 8.03 13.70
N ASP A 240 -3.17 8.39 14.83
CA ASP A 240 -4.60 8.74 14.90
C ASP A 240 -4.89 10.19 14.56
N ALA A 241 -3.84 11.00 14.32
CA ALA A 241 -3.97 12.38 13.92
C ALA A 241 -4.54 12.50 12.49
N VAL A 242 -5.50 13.38 12.31
CA VAL A 242 -6.11 13.74 11.02
C VAL A 242 -5.88 15.20 10.75
N LYS A 243 -5.98 15.59 9.47
CA LYS A 243 -5.83 16.99 9.02
C LYS A 243 -7.19 17.62 8.77
N ASN A 244 -7.25 18.95 8.83
CA ASN A 244 -8.44 19.75 8.50
C ASN A 244 -8.74 19.67 6.99
N GLU A 245 -9.03 18.46 6.52
CA GLU A 245 -9.20 18.13 5.10
C GLU A 245 -10.50 17.36 4.86
N VAL A 246 -11.16 17.67 3.75
CA VAL A 246 -12.31 16.95 3.20
C VAL A 246 -11.92 16.35 1.85
N VAL A 247 -11.97 15.03 1.73
CA VAL A 247 -11.84 14.32 0.46
C VAL A 247 -13.23 14.19 -0.16
N LEU A 248 -13.38 14.65 -1.40
CA LEU A 248 -14.66 14.77 -2.09
C LEU A 248 -14.66 14.06 -3.44
N PRO A 249 -14.77 12.71 -3.46
CA PRO A 249 -14.99 11.96 -4.70
C PRO A 249 -16.41 12.23 -5.23
N PHE A 250 -16.52 12.58 -6.51
CA PHE A 250 -17.81 12.94 -7.10
C PHE A 250 -17.96 12.50 -8.55
N VAL A 251 -19.23 12.33 -8.96
CA VAL A 251 -19.65 12.18 -10.35
C VAL A 251 -20.77 13.18 -10.64
N SER A 252 -20.78 13.73 -11.84
CA SER A 252 -21.91 14.54 -12.33
C SER A 252 -22.22 14.16 -13.78
N MET A 253 -23.48 13.91 -14.10
CA MET A 253 -23.92 13.55 -15.46
C MET A 253 -24.43 14.78 -16.24
N HIS A 254 -25.30 15.57 -15.63
CA HIS A 254 -26.04 16.67 -16.27
C HIS A 254 -25.88 18.01 -15.53
N GLY A 255 -24.84 18.15 -14.71
CA GLY A 255 -24.49 19.41 -14.03
C GLY A 255 -25.11 19.60 -12.66
N SER A 256 -26.22 18.93 -12.28
CA SER A 256 -26.86 19.16 -10.97
C SER A 256 -25.94 18.83 -9.80
N THR A 257 -25.35 17.63 -9.77
CA THR A 257 -24.37 17.26 -8.73
C THR A 257 -23.14 18.15 -8.79
N ARG A 258 -22.69 18.56 -9.98
CA ARG A 258 -21.56 19.48 -10.13
C ARG A 258 -21.81 20.83 -9.49
N ALA A 259 -22.97 21.42 -9.70
CA ALA A 259 -23.35 22.69 -9.09
C ALA A 259 -23.36 22.60 -7.55
N MET A 260 -23.86 21.47 -6.99
CA MET A 260 -23.83 21.21 -5.55
C MET A 260 -22.39 21.08 -5.03
N VAL A 261 -21.53 20.34 -5.75
CA VAL A 261 -20.12 20.13 -5.40
C VAL A 261 -19.35 21.45 -5.42
N ASP A 262 -19.52 22.27 -6.46
CA ASP A 262 -18.84 23.56 -6.58
C ASP A 262 -19.23 24.52 -5.47
N HIS A 263 -20.52 24.58 -5.11
CA HIS A 263 -21.01 25.38 -3.97
C HIS A 263 -20.43 24.84 -2.64
N PHE A 264 -20.42 23.53 -2.43
CA PHE A 264 -19.89 22.91 -1.22
C PHE A 264 -18.39 23.17 -1.05
N ILE A 265 -17.61 23.09 -2.13
CA ILE A 265 -16.18 23.44 -2.13
C ILE A 265 -15.99 24.88 -1.66
N GLY A 266 -16.74 25.84 -2.23
CA GLY A 266 -16.69 27.23 -1.80
C GLY A 266 -17.03 27.41 -0.33
N ALA A 267 -18.12 26.79 0.12
CA ALA A 267 -18.56 26.85 1.51
C ALA A 267 -17.53 26.29 2.51
N LEU A 268 -16.79 25.23 2.14
CA LEU A 268 -15.72 24.67 2.98
C LEU A 268 -14.48 25.59 2.98
N ILE A 269 -14.08 26.12 1.82
CA ILE A 269 -12.96 27.06 1.70
C ILE A 269 -13.20 28.30 2.57
N ASP A 270 -14.40 28.86 2.55
CA ASP A 270 -14.77 30.01 3.37
C ASP A 270 -14.64 29.77 4.88
N ARG A 271 -14.61 28.48 5.29
CA ARG A 271 -14.40 28.01 6.67
C ARG A 271 -12.97 27.58 6.97
N GLY A 272 -12.05 27.79 6.04
CA GLY A 272 -10.64 27.41 6.20
C GLY A 272 -10.39 25.90 6.15
N ILE A 273 -11.28 25.13 5.53
CA ILE A 273 -11.12 23.67 5.36
C ILE A 273 -10.50 23.39 4.00
N THR A 274 -9.44 22.60 3.97
CA THR A 274 -8.84 22.14 2.72
C THR A 274 -9.74 21.10 2.05
N VAL A 275 -10.04 21.27 0.77
CA VAL A 275 -10.87 20.35 0.00
C VAL A 275 -10.05 19.68 -1.09
N LYS A 276 -10.17 18.35 -1.20
CA LYS A 276 -9.55 17.55 -2.26
C LYS A 276 -10.64 16.90 -3.11
N PRO A 277 -11.09 17.59 -4.19
CA PRO A 277 -12.13 17.07 -5.07
C PRO A 277 -11.56 16.09 -6.09
N PHE A 278 -12.25 14.97 -6.30
CA PHE A 278 -11.89 13.94 -7.29
C PHE A 278 -13.07 13.67 -8.23
N ASN A 279 -12.97 14.11 -9.47
CA ASN A 279 -13.92 13.70 -10.50
C ASN A 279 -13.64 12.23 -10.87
N LEU A 280 -14.47 11.33 -10.39
CA LEU A 280 -14.28 9.88 -10.52
C LEU A 280 -14.29 9.35 -11.95
N THR A 281 -14.66 10.15 -12.94
CA THR A 281 -14.60 9.76 -14.34
C THR A 281 -13.20 9.92 -14.96
N THR A 282 -12.32 10.68 -14.31
CA THR A 282 -10.98 11.00 -14.80
C THR A 282 -9.89 10.95 -13.72
N ALA A 283 -10.28 10.80 -12.46
CA ALA A 283 -9.34 10.83 -11.34
C ALA A 283 -8.46 9.57 -11.31
N ASP A 284 -7.21 9.74 -10.93
CA ASP A 284 -6.33 8.66 -10.49
C ASP A 284 -6.80 8.16 -9.12
N ILE A 285 -7.10 6.87 -9.02
CA ILE A 285 -7.63 6.26 -7.80
C ILE A 285 -6.59 6.20 -6.68
N GLY A 286 -5.31 6.13 -7.00
CA GLY A 286 -4.23 6.16 -6.02
C GLY A 286 -4.05 7.54 -5.39
N GLU A 287 -4.26 8.62 -6.15
CA GLU A 287 -4.31 9.98 -5.60
C GLU A 287 -5.47 10.15 -4.60
N LEU A 288 -6.63 9.53 -4.93
CA LEU A 288 -7.75 9.46 -4.00
C LEU A 288 -7.35 8.70 -2.72
N ALA A 289 -6.72 7.52 -2.86
CA ALA A 289 -6.27 6.72 -1.72
C ALA A 289 -5.27 7.48 -0.84
N MET A 290 -4.26 8.12 -1.43
CA MET A 290 -3.29 8.96 -0.68
C MET A 290 -3.96 10.11 0.08
N SER A 291 -4.96 10.73 -0.52
CA SER A 291 -5.69 11.83 0.13
C SER A 291 -6.48 11.36 1.34
N LEU A 292 -6.93 10.11 1.35
CA LEU A 292 -7.66 9.50 2.47
C LEU A 292 -6.74 9.19 3.68
N VAL A 293 -5.42 9.10 3.49
CA VAL A 293 -4.47 8.79 4.59
C VAL A 293 -4.62 9.77 5.76
N ASP A 294 -4.81 11.06 5.45
CA ASP A 294 -4.77 12.12 6.47
C ASP A 294 -6.11 12.83 6.69
N ALA A 295 -7.09 12.70 5.80
CA ALA A 295 -8.31 13.49 5.83
C ALA A 295 -9.18 13.17 7.06
N ALA A 296 -9.76 14.22 7.68
CA ALA A 296 -10.73 14.06 8.76
C ALA A 296 -12.11 13.63 8.24
N THR A 297 -12.47 14.02 7.02
CA THR A 297 -13.82 13.79 6.45
C THR A 297 -13.75 13.30 5.02
N VAL A 298 -14.64 12.37 4.66
CA VAL A 298 -14.91 11.97 3.28
C VAL A 298 -16.38 12.26 2.93
N VAL A 299 -16.62 12.93 1.79
CA VAL A 299 -17.97 13.20 1.29
C VAL A 299 -18.10 12.67 -0.13
N ILE A 300 -18.99 11.71 -0.34
CA ILE A 300 -19.21 11.11 -1.68
C ILE A 300 -20.38 11.82 -2.35
N ALA A 301 -20.15 12.38 -3.55
CA ALA A 301 -21.21 13.04 -4.29
C ALA A 301 -21.57 12.26 -5.57
N SER A 302 -22.87 11.98 -5.77
CA SER A 302 -23.35 11.13 -6.87
C SER A 302 -24.72 11.58 -7.40
N PRO A 303 -24.96 11.52 -8.71
CA PRO A 303 -26.31 11.50 -9.24
C PRO A 303 -26.95 10.13 -9.01
N THR A 304 -28.28 10.07 -9.00
CA THR A 304 -29.01 8.82 -9.02
C THR A 304 -29.09 8.29 -10.45
N VAL A 305 -28.63 7.06 -10.66
CA VAL A 305 -28.65 6.34 -11.94
C VAL A 305 -29.29 4.98 -11.73
N LEU A 306 -30.26 4.60 -12.57
CA LEU A 306 -30.96 3.30 -12.47
C LEU A 306 -31.43 3.00 -11.03
N THR A 307 -31.99 4.01 -10.36
CA THR A 307 -32.49 3.98 -8.97
C THR A 307 -31.44 3.84 -7.88
N GLY A 308 -30.13 3.82 -8.22
CA GLY A 308 -29.00 3.71 -7.30
C GLY A 308 -27.95 4.82 -7.50
N PRO A 309 -26.82 4.76 -6.82
CA PRO A 309 -25.68 5.66 -7.07
C PRO A 309 -25.03 5.33 -8.42
N HIS A 310 -24.29 6.30 -8.97
CA HIS A 310 -23.48 6.05 -10.14
C HIS A 310 -22.40 4.97 -9.86
N PRO A 311 -22.10 4.04 -10.78
CA PRO A 311 -21.14 2.94 -10.55
C PRO A 311 -19.78 3.41 -10.02
N HIS A 312 -19.23 4.49 -10.55
CA HIS A 312 -17.96 5.04 -10.05
C HIS A 312 -18.06 5.52 -8.59
N ALA A 313 -19.22 6.04 -8.15
CA ALA A 313 -19.42 6.40 -6.75
C ALA A 313 -19.51 5.18 -5.84
N VAL A 314 -20.09 4.06 -6.33
CA VAL A 314 -20.08 2.77 -5.62
C VAL A 314 -18.66 2.24 -5.49
N TYR A 315 -17.89 2.28 -6.58
CA TYR A 315 -16.48 1.87 -6.57
C TYR A 315 -15.66 2.68 -5.58
N ALA A 316 -15.80 4.03 -5.58
CA ALA A 316 -15.11 4.89 -4.61
C ALA A 316 -15.54 4.58 -3.16
N ALA A 317 -16.84 4.37 -2.90
CA ALA A 317 -17.34 3.99 -1.58
C ALA A 317 -16.78 2.63 -1.11
N TYR A 318 -16.74 1.65 -2.01
CA TYR A 318 -16.13 0.35 -1.76
C TYR A 318 -14.64 0.48 -1.44
N LEU A 319 -13.90 1.26 -2.22
CA LEU A 319 -12.48 1.50 -2.02
C LEU A 319 -12.22 2.16 -0.65
N VAL A 320 -12.92 3.23 -0.32
CA VAL A 320 -12.84 3.89 0.99
C VAL A 320 -13.11 2.89 2.12
N ASN A 321 -14.12 2.02 1.95
CA ASN A 321 -14.44 0.99 2.92
C ASN A 321 -13.34 -0.08 3.06
N ALA A 322 -12.71 -0.50 1.96
CA ALA A 322 -11.64 -1.50 1.94
C ALA A 322 -10.35 -0.95 2.55
N LEU A 323 -9.99 0.28 2.21
CA LEU A 323 -8.76 0.96 2.69
C LEU A 323 -8.83 1.36 4.17
N ARG A 324 -10.02 1.45 4.78
CA ARG A 324 -10.22 1.77 6.21
C ARG A 324 -9.41 2.98 6.69
N PRO A 325 -9.51 4.14 6.01
CA PRO A 325 -8.79 5.33 6.40
C PRO A 325 -9.13 5.75 7.83
N LYS A 326 -8.30 6.60 8.42
CA LYS A 326 -8.52 7.13 9.77
C LYS A 326 -9.52 8.29 9.86
N CYS A 327 -10.31 8.54 8.79
CA CYS A 327 -11.38 9.54 8.77
C CYS A 327 -12.27 9.41 10.01
N ARG A 328 -12.78 10.55 10.47
CA ARG A 328 -13.71 10.64 11.62
C ARG A 328 -15.16 10.82 11.19
N PHE A 329 -15.37 11.44 10.02
CA PHE A 329 -16.69 11.78 9.52
C PHE A 329 -16.86 11.38 8.06
N ALA A 330 -18.10 11.07 7.71
CA ALA A 330 -18.50 10.85 6.31
C ALA A 330 -19.86 11.49 6.04
N SER A 331 -20.11 11.86 4.78
CA SER A 331 -21.43 12.29 4.32
C SER A 331 -21.64 11.96 2.86
N ILE A 332 -22.86 12.19 2.37
CA ILE A 332 -23.26 11.95 0.99
C ILE A 332 -23.99 13.19 0.47
N ILE A 333 -23.59 13.66 -0.72
CA ILE A 333 -24.32 14.67 -1.49
C ILE A 333 -24.89 14.01 -2.73
N GLY A 334 -26.16 14.24 -3.05
CA GLY A 334 -26.77 13.58 -4.19
C GLY A 334 -27.85 14.35 -4.89
N SER A 335 -28.00 14.08 -6.21
CA SER A 335 -29.11 14.56 -7.01
C SER A 335 -29.93 13.40 -7.57
N TYR A 336 -31.23 13.60 -7.74
CA TYR A 336 -32.13 12.60 -8.31
C TYR A 336 -33.28 13.25 -9.10
N GLY A 337 -33.82 12.54 -10.08
CA GLY A 337 -35.02 12.96 -10.83
C GLY A 337 -36.32 12.44 -10.23
N TRP A 338 -36.44 11.14 -10.00
CA TRP A 338 -37.67 10.46 -9.60
C TRP A 338 -37.53 9.47 -8.43
N GLY A 339 -36.50 9.61 -7.62
CA GLY A 339 -36.28 8.75 -6.46
C GLY A 339 -35.22 7.69 -6.68
N GLY A 340 -34.95 6.91 -5.64
CA GLY A 340 -33.93 5.86 -5.65
C GLY A 340 -33.42 5.53 -4.25
N LYS A 341 -32.53 4.55 -4.16
CA LYS A 341 -31.90 4.05 -2.93
C LYS A 341 -30.42 4.42 -2.85
N MET A 342 -30.02 5.57 -3.43
CA MET A 342 -28.62 5.95 -3.56
C MET A 342 -27.91 6.02 -2.20
N VAL A 343 -28.51 6.70 -1.22
CA VAL A 343 -27.92 6.86 0.11
C VAL A 343 -27.76 5.54 0.84
N GLU A 344 -28.80 4.72 0.81
CA GLU A 344 -28.79 3.39 1.45
C GLU A 344 -27.70 2.49 0.88
N LEU A 345 -27.57 2.46 -0.44
CA LEU A 345 -26.55 1.65 -1.12
C LEU A 345 -25.13 2.15 -0.85
N LEU A 346 -24.89 3.47 -0.87
CA LEU A 346 -23.59 4.02 -0.51
C LEU A 346 -23.24 3.77 0.97
N LYS A 347 -24.21 3.90 1.88
CA LYS A 347 -24.02 3.54 3.29
C LYS A 347 -23.64 2.06 3.46
N GLN A 348 -24.31 1.16 2.76
CA GLN A 348 -24.00 -0.27 2.78
C GLN A 348 -22.58 -0.53 2.26
N SER A 349 -22.16 0.20 1.22
CA SER A 349 -20.80 0.07 0.66
C SER A 349 -19.69 0.56 1.61
N MET A 350 -20.04 1.34 2.64
CA MET A 350 -19.10 1.92 3.63
C MET A 350 -19.28 1.35 5.05
N GLN A 351 -19.94 0.22 5.22
CA GLN A 351 -20.36 -0.31 6.52
C GLN A 351 -19.20 -0.64 7.49
N ASN A 352 -17.98 -0.86 6.99
CA ASN A 352 -16.80 -1.17 7.81
C ASN A 352 -16.01 0.09 8.23
N LEU A 353 -16.44 1.28 7.80
CA LEU A 353 -15.82 2.52 8.24
C LEU A 353 -16.25 2.85 9.68
N ASN A 354 -15.28 3.15 10.52
CA ASN A 354 -15.55 3.64 11.87
C ASN A 354 -15.65 5.18 11.87
N VAL A 355 -16.76 5.70 11.32
CA VAL A 355 -16.99 7.14 11.15
C VAL A 355 -18.37 7.55 11.67
N GLU A 356 -18.50 8.78 12.14
CA GLU A 356 -19.80 9.42 12.33
C GLU A 356 -20.35 9.82 10.96
N LEU A 357 -21.52 9.30 10.60
CA LEU A 357 -22.17 9.65 9.35
C LEU A 357 -23.02 10.90 9.54
N LEU A 358 -22.59 12.02 8.97
CA LEU A 358 -23.31 13.30 8.98
C LEU A 358 -24.52 13.22 8.05
N LYS A 359 -25.48 14.14 8.26
CA LYS A 359 -26.75 14.15 7.51
C LYS A 359 -26.50 14.30 6.01
N PRO A 360 -26.96 13.36 5.17
CA PRO A 360 -26.84 13.49 3.71
C PRO A 360 -27.68 14.65 3.15
N VAL A 361 -27.19 15.27 2.08
CA VAL A 361 -27.94 16.29 1.32
C VAL A 361 -28.37 15.72 -0.02
N LEU A 362 -29.71 15.65 -0.22
CA LEU A 362 -30.32 15.14 -1.46
C LEU A 362 -31.17 16.20 -2.10
N VAL A 363 -30.95 16.47 -3.39
CA VAL A 363 -31.64 17.49 -4.16
C VAL A 363 -32.38 16.85 -5.34
N LYS A 364 -33.64 17.21 -5.52
CA LYS A 364 -34.43 16.81 -6.68
C LYS A 364 -34.19 17.76 -7.86
N GLY A 365 -33.64 17.23 -8.95
CA GLY A 365 -33.34 18.01 -10.13
C GLY A 365 -32.10 18.90 -9.97
N HIS A 366 -32.18 20.15 -10.47
CA HIS A 366 -31.11 21.13 -10.33
C HIS A 366 -31.27 21.88 -9.00
N PRO A 367 -30.17 22.17 -8.25
CA PRO A 367 -30.25 22.81 -6.94
C PRO A 367 -30.85 24.23 -7.02
N THR A 368 -31.71 24.54 -6.08
CA THR A 368 -32.31 25.86 -5.85
C THR A 368 -31.56 26.61 -4.73
N ALA A 369 -31.94 27.88 -4.48
CA ALA A 369 -31.39 28.66 -3.37
C ALA A 369 -31.61 28.01 -1.99
N GLU A 370 -32.74 27.31 -1.80
CA GLU A 370 -33.01 26.60 -0.54
C GLU A 370 -32.13 25.31 -0.42
N ASP A 371 -31.85 24.63 -1.53
CA ASP A 371 -30.97 23.46 -1.52
C ASP A 371 -29.53 23.81 -1.20
N TYR A 372 -29.06 25.00 -1.66
CA TYR A 372 -27.73 25.51 -1.29
C TYR A 372 -27.62 25.79 0.21
N LYS A 373 -28.68 26.22 0.88
CA LYS A 373 -28.66 26.37 2.35
C LYS A 373 -28.41 25.04 3.07
N LEU A 374 -28.97 23.93 2.57
CA LEU A 374 -28.73 22.61 3.14
C LEU A 374 -27.26 22.18 2.96
N ILE A 375 -26.63 22.58 1.85
CA ILE A 375 -25.19 22.34 1.61
C ILE A 375 -24.35 23.19 2.57
N ASP A 376 -24.73 24.45 2.80
CA ASP A 376 -24.09 25.34 3.78
C ASP A 376 -24.22 24.80 5.21
N GLU A 377 -25.36 24.21 5.56
CA GLU A 377 -25.58 23.52 6.84
C GLU A 377 -24.62 22.35 7.02
N LEU A 378 -24.45 21.50 6.00
CA LEU A 378 -23.48 20.39 6.04
C LEU A 378 -22.03 20.91 6.18
N ALA A 379 -21.66 21.98 5.45
CA ALA A 379 -20.34 22.58 5.58
C ALA A 379 -20.11 23.16 6.99
N ASN A 380 -21.14 23.78 7.60
CA ASN A 380 -21.10 24.27 8.97
C ASN A 380 -20.97 23.13 9.99
N GLU A 381 -21.67 22.01 9.78
CA GLU A 381 -21.58 20.82 10.64
C GLU A 381 -20.17 20.25 10.61
N ILE A 382 -19.57 20.06 9.42
CA ILE A 382 -18.19 19.60 9.26
C ILE A 382 -17.21 20.55 9.95
N TYR A 383 -17.34 21.85 9.76
CA TYR A 383 -16.51 22.85 10.42
C TYR A 383 -16.55 22.72 11.95
N LYS A 384 -17.73 22.60 12.54
CA LYS A 384 -17.89 22.41 13.99
C LYS A 384 -17.22 21.12 14.46
N LYS A 385 -17.44 20.03 13.73
CA LYS A 385 -16.83 18.72 14.03
C LYS A 385 -15.30 18.75 13.93
N HIS A 386 -14.74 19.44 12.94
CA HIS A 386 -13.28 19.63 12.85
C HIS A 386 -12.74 20.47 14.01
N LYS A 387 -13.46 21.52 14.44
CA LYS A 387 -13.09 22.31 15.63
C LYS A 387 -13.15 21.51 16.93
N GLU A 388 -14.08 20.55 17.07
CA GLU A 388 -14.12 19.62 18.22
C GLU A 388 -12.86 18.72 18.27
N LEU A 389 -12.20 18.48 17.13
CA LEU A 389 -10.93 17.76 17.02
C LEU A 389 -9.70 18.67 17.15
N ASN A 390 -9.86 19.97 17.38
CA ASN A 390 -8.80 20.98 17.37
C ASN A 390 -8.08 21.14 16.01
N LEU A 391 -8.80 20.96 14.92
CA LEU A 391 -8.34 21.16 13.55
C LEU A 391 -8.61 22.57 13.05
#